data_d79cf1a0275feb9719c815719251ea3c
#
_entry.id   d79cf1a0275feb9719c815719251ea3c
#
_cell.length_a   1.000
_cell.length_b   1.000
_cell.length_c   1.000
_cell.angle_alpha   90.00
_cell.angle_beta   90.00
_cell.angle_gamma   90.00
#
_symmetry.space_group_name_H-M   'P 1'
#
loop_
_entity.id
_entity.type
_entity.pdbx_description
1 polymer ?
#
loop_
_entity_poly.entity_id
_entity_poly.type
_entity_poly.pdbx_seq_one_letter_code
_entity_poly.pdbx_strand_id
1 'polypeptide(L)'
;MRYTPAGIPVSEGRLHHQSTLTENGSERQVEIEMAVLALGDAARWLEAAPLGGMMRIEGFVAARGRNSRTPVIHANTIEYLEGNENGTILQEED
;
A
#
# COMPACT_ATOMS: atom_id res chain seq x y z
N MET A 1 4.53 13.52 -8.06
CA MET A 1 3.79 13.98 -6.89
C MET A 1 2.99 15.18 -7.26
N ARG A 2 1.80 15.29 -6.76
CA ARG A 2 0.97 16.45 -7.05
C ARG A 2 0.50 17.02 -5.73
N TYR A 3 -0.23 18.12 -5.77
CA TYR A 3 -0.65 18.79 -4.56
C TYR A 3 -2.14 19.11 -4.63
N THR A 4 -2.79 19.09 -3.48
CA THR A 4 -4.19 19.50 -3.41
C THR A 4 -4.25 21.01 -3.50
N PRO A 5 -5.41 21.58 -3.69
CA PRO A 5 -5.53 23.04 -3.70
C PRO A 5 -5.04 23.68 -2.41
N ALA A 6 -5.09 22.95 -1.30
CA ALA A 6 -4.59 23.49 -0.04
C ALA A 6 -3.07 23.33 0.10
N GLY A 7 -2.40 22.80 -0.90
CA GLY A 7 -0.96 22.65 -0.84
C GLY A 7 -0.47 21.37 -0.19
N ILE A 8 -1.33 20.41 0.00
CA ILE A 8 -0.93 19.16 0.63
C ILE A 8 -0.43 18.20 -0.42
N PRO A 9 0.74 17.60 -0.25
CA PRO A 9 1.26 16.69 -1.26
C PRO A 9 0.46 15.41 -1.35
N VAL A 10 0.32 14.89 -2.54
CA VAL A 10 -0.40 13.66 -2.81
C VAL A 10 0.48 12.78 -3.68
N SER A 11 0.59 11.53 -3.32
CA SER A 11 1.36 10.58 -4.11
C SER A 11 0.57 9.31 -4.27
N GLU A 12 0.81 8.61 -5.35
CA GLU A 12 0.13 7.34 -5.60
C GLU A 12 1.14 6.32 -6.01
N GLY A 13 0.89 5.09 -5.65
CA GLY A 13 1.77 4.00 -6.04
C GLY A 13 0.96 2.73 -6.15
N ARG A 14 1.62 1.62 -6.39
CA ARG A 14 0.97 0.33 -6.46
C ARG A 14 1.65 -0.63 -5.52
N LEU A 15 0.84 -1.35 -4.78
CA LEU A 15 1.33 -2.33 -3.85
C LEU A 15 1.02 -3.71 -4.38
N HIS A 16 1.98 -4.61 -4.34
CA HIS A 16 1.77 -5.97 -4.75
C HIS A 16 1.96 -6.84 -3.52
N HIS A 17 0.99 -7.66 -3.23
CA HIS A 17 1.01 -8.51 -2.04
C HIS A 17 0.75 -9.95 -2.43
N GLN A 18 1.54 -10.85 -1.87
CA GLN A 18 1.35 -12.26 -2.09
C GLN A 18 1.38 -12.97 -0.77
N SER A 19 0.52 -13.92 -0.57
CA SER A 19 0.56 -14.73 0.64
C SER A 19 -0.03 -16.10 0.38
N THR A 20 0.21 -17.01 1.29
CA THR A 20 -0.35 -18.35 1.22
C THR A 20 -1.24 -18.52 2.45
N LEU A 21 -2.46 -18.91 2.21
CA LEU A 21 -3.41 -19.09 3.28
C LEU A 21 -3.99 -20.48 3.23
N THR A 22 -4.51 -20.94 4.35
CA THR A 22 -5.18 -22.22 4.40
C THR A 22 -6.68 -21.96 4.46
N GLU A 23 -7.41 -22.56 3.53
CA GLU A 23 -8.81 -22.38 3.50
C GLU A 23 -9.46 -23.71 3.31
N ASN A 24 -10.32 -24.14 4.19
CA ASN A 24 -10.97 -25.43 4.14
C ASN A 24 -9.99 -26.56 4.03
N GLY A 25 -8.89 -26.47 4.73
CA GLY A 25 -7.91 -27.54 4.72
C GLY A 25 -7.00 -27.57 3.53
N SER A 26 -7.13 -26.64 2.62
CA SER A 26 -6.26 -26.58 1.46
C SER A 26 -5.49 -25.32 1.43
N GLU A 27 -4.28 -25.38 0.88
CA GLU A 27 -3.51 -24.21 0.76
C GLU A 27 -3.97 -23.41 -0.41
N ARG A 28 -3.94 -22.10 -0.30
CA ARG A 28 -4.37 -21.26 -1.34
C ARG A 28 -3.43 -20.10 -1.46
N GLN A 29 -3.01 -19.79 -2.65
CA GLN A 29 -2.15 -18.65 -2.86
C GLN A 29 -2.98 -17.44 -3.18
N VAL A 30 -2.68 -16.33 -2.56
CA VAL A 30 -3.42 -15.11 -2.76
C VAL A 30 -2.47 -14.05 -3.27
N GLU A 31 -2.88 -13.37 -4.33
CA GLU A 31 -2.06 -12.34 -4.88
C GLU A 31 -2.94 -11.15 -5.18
N ILE A 32 -2.55 -9.99 -4.80
CA ILE A 32 -3.36 -8.84 -4.95
C ILE A 32 -2.51 -7.64 -5.32
N GLU A 33 -3.01 -6.80 -6.18
CA GLU A 33 -2.35 -5.57 -6.50
C GLU A 33 -3.32 -4.46 -6.24
N MET A 34 -2.95 -3.44 -5.51
CA MET A 34 -3.84 -2.35 -5.20
C MET A 34 -3.12 -1.03 -5.30
N ALA A 35 -3.85 -0.02 -5.68
CA ALA A 35 -3.29 1.32 -5.69
C ALA A 35 -3.23 1.83 -4.28
N VAL A 36 -2.23 2.63 -3.99
CA VAL A 36 -2.04 3.24 -2.70
C VAL A 36 -2.06 4.74 -2.89
N LEU A 37 -2.84 5.43 -2.08
CA LEU A 37 -2.91 6.87 -2.12
C LEU A 37 -2.38 7.42 -0.81
N ALA A 38 -1.50 8.37 -0.86
CA ALA A 38 -0.91 8.93 0.35
C ALA A 38 -0.95 10.44 0.30
N LEU A 39 -1.20 11.06 1.44
CA LEU A 39 -1.26 12.49 1.54
C LEU A 39 -0.32 12.99 2.62
N GLY A 40 0.16 14.19 2.50
CA GLY A 40 0.98 14.79 3.52
C GLY A 40 2.32 14.12 3.66
N ASP A 41 2.71 13.83 4.88
CA ASP A 41 3.98 13.19 5.12
C ASP A 41 4.03 11.80 4.49
N ALA A 42 2.93 11.08 4.50
CA ALA A 42 2.92 9.76 3.89
C ALA A 42 3.20 9.88 2.39
N ALA A 43 2.78 10.96 1.75
CA ALA A 43 3.06 11.14 0.34
C ALA A 43 4.56 11.29 0.11
N ARG A 44 5.24 11.98 1.02
CA ARG A 44 6.66 12.14 0.86
C ARG A 44 7.39 10.83 1.08
N TRP A 45 6.92 10.04 2.02
CA TRP A 45 7.52 8.73 2.26
C TRP A 45 7.33 7.82 1.05
N LEU A 46 6.15 7.88 0.44
CA LEU A 46 5.89 7.02 -0.71
C LEU A 46 6.74 7.46 -1.90
N GLU A 47 6.87 8.75 -2.10
CA GLU A 47 7.68 9.22 -3.20
C GLU A 47 9.14 8.84 -3.05
N ALA A 48 9.63 8.75 -1.85
CA ALA A 48 11.01 8.40 -1.61
C ALA A 48 11.25 6.91 -1.67
N ALA A 49 10.20 6.11 -1.74
CA ALA A 49 10.35 4.68 -1.70
C ALA A 49 11.05 4.16 -2.95
N PRO A 50 11.99 3.26 -2.80
CA PRO A 50 12.60 2.68 -3.97
C PRO A 50 11.62 1.80 -4.69
N LEU A 51 11.68 1.82 -6.01
CA LEU A 51 10.82 1.00 -6.77
C LEU A 51 11.12 -0.44 -6.46
N GLY A 52 10.12 -1.23 -6.24
CA GLY A 52 10.33 -2.63 -5.91
C GLY A 52 10.71 -2.89 -4.48
N GLY A 53 10.79 -1.86 -3.67
CA GLY A 53 11.16 -2.07 -2.28
C GLY A 53 10.03 -2.63 -1.48
N MET A 54 10.36 -3.18 -0.33
CA MET A 54 9.38 -3.72 0.55
C MET A 54 8.97 -2.71 1.56
N MET A 55 7.72 -2.69 1.93
CA MET A 55 7.27 -1.72 2.91
C MET A 55 6.06 -2.20 3.65
N ARG A 56 5.83 -1.63 4.79
CA ARG A 56 4.65 -1.88 5.58
C ARG A 56 3.80 -0.63 5.49
N ILE A 57 2.53 -0.79 5.14
CA ILE A 57 1.63 0.33 5.02
C ILE A 57 0.48 0.14 5.97
N GLU A 58 0.21 1.15 6.78
CA GLU A 58 -0.94 1.14 7.65
C GLU A 58 -1.90 2.19 7.18
N GLY A 59 -3.15 1.87 7.12
CA GLY A 59 -4.16 2.79 6.65
C GLY A 59 -5.49 2.09 6.52
N PHE A 60 -6.27 2.52 5.57
CA PHE A 60 -7.59 1.94 5.40
C PHE A 60 -7.92 1.85 3.92
N VAL A 61 -8.89 1.03 3.58
CA VAL A 61 -9.31 0.85 2.21
C VAL A 61 -10.60 1.61 2.03
N ALA A 62 -10.68 2.41 1.00
CA ALA A 62 -11.88 3.18 0.71
C ALA A 62 -11.87 3.52 -0.76
N ALA A 63 -12.96 4.07 -1.26
CA ALA A 63 -13.01 4.47 -2.64
C ALA A 63 -11.99 5.57 -2.91
N ARG A 64 -11.53 5.63 -4.15
CA ARG A 64 -10.57 6.62 -4.52
C ARG A 64 -11.14 8.02 -4.34
N GLY A 65 -12.37 8.22 -4.61
CA GLY A 65 -13.00 9.51 -4.47
C GLY A 65 -14.47 9.37 -4.53
N ARG A 66 -15.16 10.51 -4.55
CA ARG A 66 -16.56 10.51 -4.44
C ARG A 66 -17.25 9.80 -5.59
N ASN A 67 -16.78 9.91 -6.78
CA ASN A 67 -17.41 9.29 -7.90
C ASN A 67 -16.77 8.00 -8.34
N SER A 68 -15.99 7.37 -7.50
CA SER A 68 -15.30 6.17 -7.87
C SER A 68 -15.70 5.03 -6.97
N ARG A 69 -15.79 3.82 -7.52
CA ARG A 69 -16.04 2.68 -6.69
C ARG A 69 -14.82 1.83 -6.59
N THR A 70 -13.72 2.24 -7.18
CA THR A 70 -12.49 1.46 -7.13
C THR A 70 -11.85 1.59 -5.76
N PRO A 71 -11.60 0.49 -5.07
CA PRO A 71 -10.96 0.58 -3.77
C PRO A 71 -9.49 0.91 -3.88
N VAL A 72 -9.00 1.74 -3.00
CA VAL A 72 -7.57 2.01 -2.91
C VAL A 72 -7.19 2.02 -1.45
N ILE A 73 -5.92 1.82 -1.17
CA ILE A 73 -5.42 1.89 0.19
C ILE A 73 -5.06 3.34 0.45
N HIS A 74 -5.65 3.90 1.50
CA HIS A 74 -5.32 5.27 1.91
C HIS A 74 -4.28 5.11 3.01
N ALA A 75 -3.04 5.42 2.71
CA ALA A 75 -1.94 5.15 3.62
C ALA A 75 -1.82 6.24 4.67
N ASN A 76 -1.77 5.86 5.92
CA ASN A 76 -1.50 6.79 6.99
C ASN A 76 -0.02 6.74 7.33
N THR A 77 0.58 5.58 7.29
CA THR A 77 1.97 5.41 7.66
C THR A 77 2.64 4.46 6.68
N ILE A 78 3.84 4.77 6.28
CA ILE A 78 4.61 3.91 5.40
C ILE A 78 5.99 3.73 6.02
N GLU A 79 6.39 2.48 6.14
CA GLU A 79 7.66 2.17 6.75
C GLU A 79 8.44 1.28 5.81
N TYR A 80 9.69 1.55 5.54
CA TYR A 80 10.48 0.69 4.72
C TYR A 80 10.98 -0.48 5.49
N LEU A 81 11.02 -1.63 4.88
CA LEU A 81 11.54 -2.82 5.51
C LEU A 81 12.84 -3.18 4.80
N GLU A 82 13.93 -3.33 5.56
CA GLU A 82 15.12 -3.62 4.98
C GLU A 82 15.27 -4.97 4.81
N GLY A 83 15.76 -5.59 4.54
CA GLY A 83 15.91 -6.85 4.44
C GLY A 83 15.33 -7.65 3.64
N ASN A 84 14.82 -7.64 3.42
CA ASN A 84 14.40 -8.27 2.53
C ASN A 84 14.10 -9.57 2.52
N GLU A 85 14.52 -10.18 3.09
CA GLU A 85 14.37 -11.44 3.01
C GLU A 85 13.07 -11.88 3.21
N ASN A 86 12.32 -11.34 3.79
CA ASN A 86 11.12 -11.82 3.97
C ASN A 86 10.11 -11.11 3.43
N GLY A 87 9.88 -11.04 2.30
CA GLY A 87 8.90 -10.39 1.71
C GLY A 87 7.65 -10.55 2.33
N THR A 88 7.55 -11.54 2.96
CA THR A 88 6.33 -11.84 3.50
C THR A 88 5.94 -10.90 4.51
N ILE A 89 6.79 -10.14 5.02
CA ILE A 89 6.43 -9.29 6.00
C ILE A 89 5.33 -8.43 5.66
N LEU A 90 5.17 -8.10 4.47
CA LEU A 90 4.16 -7.27 4.14
C LEU A 90 2.87 -7.71 4.46
N GLN A 91 2.67 -8.92 4.58
CA GLN A 91 1.47 -9.35 4.80
C GLN A 91 0.95 -9.10 6.06
N GLU A 92 1.73 -8.81 6.92
CA GLU A 92 1.25 -8.61 8.11
C GLU A 92 0.37 -7.58 8.17
N GLU A 93 0.47 -6.78 7.41
CA GLU A 93 -0.27 -5.73 7.44
C GLU A 93 -1.56 -5.97 7.19
N ASP A 94 -1.79 -6.82 6.62
CA ASP A 94 -3.03 -7.05 6.30
C ASP A 94 -3.80 -7.59 7.00
#